data_aa759266762f22891471075c3a53dc92
#
_entry.id   aa759266762f22891471075c3a53dc92
#
_cell.length_a   1.000
_cell.length_b   1.000
_cell.length_c   1.000
_cell.angle_alpha   90.00
_cell.angle_beta   90.00
_cell.angle_gamma   90.00
#
_symmetry.space_group_name_H-M   'P 1'
#
loop_
_entity.id
_entity.type
_entity.pdbx_description
1 polymer ?
#
loop_
_entity_poly.entity_id
_entity_poly.type
_entity_poly.pdbx_seq_one_letter_code
_entity_poly.pdbx_strand_id
1 'polypeptide(L)'
;MRNSCCRPPAPPCPRPCWLLPRVVGASRDTFRCMEACIAVEGLPCGLRGPFAVLSIEPAGEPRIAPPCGCRSASRCADAVIPLAVWICDGCGGRFCGTAELRIRVRVPSCPPGANLIAQADVRFIGGDTAPCRPVFNVRLEVCVDVYAVRMEPCGRGERRERPEWNSCF
;
A
#
# COMPACT_ATOMS: atom_id res chain seq x y z
N MET A 1 -62.35 -7.26 36.22
CA MET A 1 -61.84 -6.64 34.99
C MET A 1 -60.33 -6.58 35.10
N ARG A 2 -59.61 -7.43 34.37
CA ARG A 2 -58.13 -7.48 34.38
C ARG A 2 -57.62 -6.72 33.14
N ASN A 3 -57.05 -5.53 33.35
CA ASN A 3 -56.40 -4.78 32.29
C ASN A 3 -55.04 -5.48 31.92
N SER A 4 -55.07 -6.20 30.86
CA SER A 4 -53.84 -6.76 30.24
C SER A 4 -53.12 -5.64 29.51
N CYS A 5 -52.09 -5.05 30.14
CA CYS A 5 -51.19 -4.11 29.47
C CYS A 5 -50.35 -4.87 28.46
N CYS A 6 -50.74 -4.84 27.18
CA CYS A 6 -49.90 -5.23 26.08
C CYS A 6 -48.68 -4.31 25.98
N ARG A 7 -47.56 -4.77 26.52
CA ARG A 7 -46.27 -4.07 26.33
C ARG A 7 -45.88 -4.19 24.84
N PRO A 8 -45.64 -3.09 24.13
CA PRO A 8 -45.21 -3.18 22.75
C PRO A 8 -43.90 -3.96 22.68
N PRO A 9 -43.70 -4.79 21.64
CA PRO A 9 -42.46 -5.53 21.47
C PRO A 9 -41.28 -4.56 21.37
N ALA A 10 -40.22 -4.84 22.15
CA ALA A 10 -39.00 -4.05 22.11
C ALA A 10 -38.46 -3.99 20.68
N PRO A 11 -38.02 -2.81 20.21
CA PRO A 11 -37.43 -2.68 18.88
C PRO A 11 -36.24 -3.64 18.77
N PRO A 12 -36.08 -4.31 17.61
CA PRO A 12 -34.97 -5.24 17.43
C PRO A 12 -33.66 -4.47 17.61
N CYS A 13 -32.81 -4.92 18.53
CA CYS A 13 -31.45 -4.38 18.70
C CYS A 13 -30.75 -4.36 17.34
N PRO A 14 -30.20 -3.20 16.92
CA PRO A 14 -29.40 -3.15 15.72
C PRO A 14 -28.20 -4.11 15.91
N ARG A 15 -28.20 -5.20 15.16
CA ARG A 15 -27.05 -6.13 15.18
C ARG A 15 -25.84 -5.39 14.62
N PRO A 16 -24.66 -5.47 15.24
CA PRO A 16 -23.48 -4.85 14.69
C PRO A 16 -23.26 -5.37 13.28
N CYS A 17 -23.33 -4.47 12.29
CA CYS A 17 -22.95 -4.77 10.92
C CYS A 17 -21.43 -4.77 10.86
N TRP A 18 -20.82 -5.93 10.74
CA TRP A 18 -19.40 -6.06 10.46
C TRP A 18 -19.16 -5.71 9.00
N LEU A 19 -18.27 -4.74 8.78
CA LEU A 19 -17.79 -4.41 7.45
C LEU A 19 -16.52 -5.20 7.19
N LEU A 20 -16.47 -5.90 6.07
CA LEU A 20 -15.30 -6.64 5.63
C LEU A 20 -14.66 -5.96 4.41
N PRO A 21 -13.34 -5.83 4.38
CA PRO A 21 -12.66 -5.35 3.20
C PRO A 21 -12.75 -6.40 2.08
N ARG A 22 -13.21 -5.96 0.91
CA ARG A 22 -13.26 -6.78 -0.30
C ARG A 22 -12.42 -6.13 -1.39
N VAL A 23 -11.50 -6.88 -1.97
CA VAL A 23 -10.76 -6.46 -3.14
C VAL A 23 -11.67 -6.54 -4.35
N VAL A 24 -11.90 -5.40 -5.01
CA VAL A 24 -12.77 -5.26 -6.19
C VAL A 24 -11.99 -4.99 -7.47
N GLY A 25 -10.67 -4.80 -7.36
CA GLY A 25 -9.75 -4.66 -8.48
C GLY A 25 -8.31 -4.74 -8.00
N ALA A 26 -7.42 -5.18 -8.88
CA ALA A 26 -5.99 -5.26 -8.60
C ALA A 26 -5.17 -4.94 -9.86
N SER A 27 -3.98 -4.37 -9.68
CA SER A 27 -2.96 -4.21 -10.71
C SER A 27 -1.59 -4.43 -10.11
N ARG A 28 -0.65 -4.92 -10.93
CA ARG A 28 0.74 -5.12 -10.54
C ARG A 28 1.66 -4.54 -11.59
N ASP A 29 2.66 -3.79 -11.15
CA ASP A 29 3.73 -3.28 -11.98
C ASP A 29 5.08 -3.74 -11.42
N THR A 30 5.96 -4.19 -12.32
CA THR A 30 7.31 -4.63 -11.97
C THR A 30 8.31 -3.87 -12.81
N PHE A 31 9.25 -3.23 -12.13
CA PHE A 31 10.34 -2.46 -12.73
C PHE A 31 11.66 -3.18 -12.43
N ARG A 32 12.27 -3.73 -13.45
CA ARG A 32 13.58 -4.41 -13.34
C ARG A 32 14.68 -3.41 -13.69
N CYS A 33 15.73 -3.38 -12.90
CA CYS A 33 16.91 -2.51 -13.13
C CYS A 33 16.54 -1.01 -13.33
N MET A 34 15.59 -0.51 -12.54
CA MET A 34 15.19 0.88 -12.58
C MET A 34 16.30 1.76 -12.01
N GLU A 35 16.71 2.77 -12.73
CA GLU A 35 17.62 3.79 -12.23
C GLU A 35 16.84 4.91 -11.56
N ALA A 36 17.26 5.28 -10.36
CA ALA A 36 16.66 6.35 -9.59
C ALA A 36 17.74 7.19 -8.90
N CYS A 37 17.51 8.50 -8.86
CA CYS A 37 18.29 9.41 -8.05
C CYS A 37 17.57 9.62 -6.72
N ILE A 38 18.19 9.23 -5.60
CA ILE A 38 17.63 9.36 -4.26
C ILE A 38 18.50 10.28 -3.41
N ALA A 39 17.87 11.22 -2.69
CA ALA A 39 18.48 12.03 -1.66
C ALA A 39 18.11 11.43 -0.31
N VAL A 40 19.10 11.14 0.52
CA VAL A 40 18.90 10.56 1.85
C VAL A 40 18.83 11.65 2.89
N GLU A 41 17.75 11.69 3.64
CA GLU A 41 17.47 12.68 4.70
C GLU A 41 17.52 12.03 6.08
N GLY A 42 17.51 12.87 7.14
CA GLY A 42 17.49 12.41 8.52
C GLY A 42 18.82 11.87 9.03
N LEU A 43 19.92 12.12 8.31
CA LEU A 43 21.24 11.71 8.72
C LEU A 43 21.83 12.67 9.77
N PRO A 44 22.71 12.18 10.68
CA PRO A 44 23.42 13.03 11.64
C PRO A 44 24.26 14.13 10.95
N CYS A 45 24.38 15.26 11.61
CA CYS A 45 25.27 16.33 11.15
C CYS A 45 26.74 15.92 11.26
N GLY A 46 27.59 16.41 10.34
CA GLY A 46 29.04 16.22 10.41
C GLY A 46 29.59 14.95 9.77
N LEU A 47 28.75 14.17 9.10
CA LEU A 47 29.20 13.02 8.30
C LEU A 47 30.10 13.48 7.16
N ARG A 48 31.13 12.69 6.87
CA ARG A 48 32.10 12.99 5.81
C ARG A 48 32.08 11.93 4.72
N GLY A 49 32.00 12.39 3.49
CA GLY A 49 32.11 11.50 2.32
C GLY A 49 33.52 10.86 2.17
N PRO A 50 33.68 9.93 1.24
CA PRO A 50 32.63 9.47 0.34
C PRO A 50 31.57 8.61 1.02
N PHE A 51 30.33 8.70 0.53
CA PHE A 51 29.22 7.90 1.02
C PHE A 51 28.93 6.76 0.07
N ALA A 52 28.54 5.59 0.60
CA ALA A 52 28.07 4.48 -0.20
C ALA A 52 26.77 3.89 0.39
N VAL A 53 25.86 3.45 -0.46
CA VAL A 53 24.64 2.78 -0.06
C VAL A 53 24.94 1.32 0.27
N LEU A 54 24.48 0.86 1.43
CA LEU A 54 24.61 -0.52 1.90
C LEU A 54 23.35 -1.33 1.58
N SER A 55 22.18 -0.78 1.88
CA SER A 55 20.88 -1.37 1.56
C SER A 55 19.80 -0.32 1.45
N ILE A 56 18.72 -0.67 0.75
CA ILE A 56 17.50 0.11 0.62
C ILE A 56 16.33 -0.84 0.84
N GLU A 57 15.43 -0.45 1.75
CA GLU A 57 14.27 -1.25 2.12
C GLU A 57 13.01 -0.34 2.19
N PRO A 58 11.81 -0.86 1.92
CA PRO A 58 10.58 -0.11 2.17
C PRO A 58 10.46 0.26 3.66
N ALA A 59 10.16 1.53 3.97
CA ALA A 59 10.04 2.04 5.34
C ALA A 59 8.60 2.24 5.79
N GLY A 60 7.61 1.81 5.01
CA GLY A 60 6.20 1.96 5.32
C GLY A 60 5.32 1.67 4.12
N GLU A 61 4.03 1.92 4.29
CA GLU A 61 3.05 1.72 3.23
C GLU A 61 3.21 2.77 2.12
N PRO A 62 3.23 2.36 0.83
CA PRO A 62 3.21 3.28 -0.29
C PRO A 62 1.93 4.09 -0.31
N ARG A 63 2.04 5.35 -0.71
CA ARG A 63 0.89 6.24 -0.91
C ARG A 63 0.61 6.39 -2.40
N ILE A 64 -0.65 6.27 -2.80
CA ILE A 64 -1.07 6.56 -4.17
C ILE A 64 -1.51 8.02 -4.23
N ALA A 65 -0.73 8.83 -4.94
CA ALA A 65 -1.07 10.22 -5.20
C ALA A 65 -1.92 10.31 -6.47
N PRO A 66 -3.00 11.12 -6.47
CA PRO A 66 -3.75 11.37 -7.70
C PRO A 66 -2.81 11.99 -8.75
N PRO A 67 -2.93 11.61 -10.03
CA PRO A 67 -2.08 12.15 -11.07
C PRO A 67 -2.27 13.67 -11.16
N CYS A 68 -1.18 14.43 -11.04
CA CYS A 68 -1.21 15.87 -11.25
C CYS A 68 -1.65 16.18 -12.69
N GLY A 69 -2.83 16.80 -12.86
CA GLY A 69 -3.25 17.44 -14.10
C GLY A 69 -3.80 16.54 -15.20
N CYS A 70 -3.98 15.26 -15.02
CA CYS A 70 -4.56 14.40 -16.05
C CYS A 70 -6.09 14.30 -15.89
N ARG A 71 -6.82 14.87 -16.83
CA ARG A 71 -8.25 14.66 -16.98
C ARG A 71 -8.54 13.16 -17.16
N SER A 72 -9.17 12.57 -16.20
CA SER A 72 -10.08 11.41 -16.14
C SER A 72 -9.88 10.13 -16.98
N ALA A 73 -8.92 9.99 -17.85
CA ALA A 73 -8.78 8.77 -18.70
C ALA A 73 -7.52 7.94 -18.38
N SER A 74 -6.59 8.42 -17.59
CA SER A 74 -5.36 7.72 -17.28
C SER A 74 -5.57 6.74 -16.12
N ARG A 75 -5.50 5.44 -16.39
CA ARG A 75 -5.45 4.39 -15.37
C ARG A 75 -4.09 4.31 -14.68
N CYS A 76 -3.41 5.43 -14.51
CA CYS A 76 -2.10 5.53 -13.90
C CYS A 76 -2.13 6.57 -12.78
N ALA A 77 -1.38 6.32 -11.70
CA ALA A 77 -1.16 7.24 -10.59
C ALA A 77 0.32 7.22 -10.19
N ASP A 78 0.74 8.19 -9.40
CA ASP A 78 2.08 8.17 -8.83
C ASP A 78 2.05 7.44 -7.48
N ALA A 79 2.84 6.38 -7.37
CA ALA A 79 3.10 5.71 -6.11
C ALA A 79 4.31 6.37 -5.45
N VAL A 80 4.16 6.82 -4.20
CA VAL A 80 5.23 7.36 -3.36
C VAL A 80 5.57 6.30 -2.32
N ILE A 81 6.76 5.73 -2.44
CA ILE A 81 7.25 4.63 -1.60
C ILE A 81 8.27 5.21 -0.63
N PRO A 82 7.97 5.22 0.69
CA PRO A 82 8.96 5.60 1.69
C PRO A 82 10.05 4.52 1.79
N LEU A 83 11.31 4.96 1.85
CA LEU A 83 12.48 4.09 1.89
C LEU A 83 13.30 4.35 3.15
N ALA A 84 13.79 3.29 3.77
CA ALA A 84 14.91 3.30 4.70
C ALA A 84 16.19 3.01 3.91
N VAL A 85 17.18 3.89 4.02
CA VAL A 85 18.43 3.81 3.28
C VAL A 85 19.58 3.72 4.25
N TRP A 86 20.27 2.59 4.25
CA TRP A 86 21.49 2.41 5.01
C TRP A 86 22.71 2.82 4.18
N ILE A 87 23.51 3.70 4.74
CA ILE A 87 24.72 4.19 4.12
C ILE A 87 25.93 3.97 5.02
N CYS A 88 27.12 3.92 4.43
CA CYS A 88 28.37 4.13 5.17
C CYS A 88 29.01 5.46 4.74
N ASP A 89 29.70 6.10 5.71
CA ASP A 89 30.51 7.28 5.47
C ASP A 89 31.96 6.92 5.18
N GLY A 90 32.78 7.93 4.84
CA GLY A 90 34.21 7.76 4.57
C GLY A 90 35.04 7.30 5.75
N CYS A 91 34.49 7.31 6.97
CA CYS A 91 35.12 6.82 8.19
C CYS A 91 34.66 5.38 8.54
N GLY A 92 33.80 4.77 7.75
CA GLY A 92 33.25 3.43 7.98
C GLY A 92 32.07 3.39 8.95
N GLY A 93 31.55 4.53 9.37
CA GLY A 93 30.31 4.64 10.16
C GLY A 93 29.10 4.21 9.35
N ARG A 94 28.12 3.54 9.99
CA ARG A 94 26.87 3.11 9.34
C ARG A 94 25.71 3.93 9.89
N PHE A 95 24.89 4.44 8.99
CA PHE A 95 23.79 5.34 9.33
C PHE A 95 22.55 4.95 8.51
N CYS A 96 21.39 5.10 9.11
CA CYS A 96 20.13 4.94 8.44
C CYS A 96 19.46 6.31 8.27
N GLY A 97 19.09 6.62 7.05
CA GLY A 97 18.28 7.78 6.70
C GLY A 97 17.03 7.37 5.95
N THR A 98 16.25 8.35 5.55
CA THR A 98 15.00 8.14 4.81
C THR A 98 15.09 8.77 3.41
N ALA A 99 14.36 8.20 2.47
CA ALA A 99 14.18 8.75 1.13
C ALA A 99 12.76 8.44 0.63
N GLU A 100 12.34 9.11 -0.43
CA GLU A 100 11.10 8.79 -1.12
C GLU A 100 11.40 8.38 -2.56
N LEU A 101 10.82 7.29 -3.01
CA LEU A 101 10.82 6.86 -4.40
C LEU A 101 9.45 7.14 -5.01
N ARG A 102 9.42 7.90 -6.11
CA ARG A 102 8.18 8.20 -6.85
C ARG A 102 8.22 7.49 -8.19
N ILE A 103 7.22 6.65 -8.43
CA ILE A 103 7.09 5.91 -9.67
C ILE A 103 5.65 5.93 -10.17
N ARG A 104 5.50 5.90 -11.49
CA ARG A 104 4.18 5.86 -12.12
C ARG A 104 3.73 4.43 -12.26
N VAL A 105 2.55 4.12 -11.68
CA VAL A 105 1.97 2.78 -11.67
C VAL A 105 0.58 2.78 -12.28
N ARG A 106 0.16 1.63 -12.79
CA ARG A 106 -1.22 1.40 -13.22
C ARG A 106 -2.11 1.25 -11.98
N VAL A 107 -3.30 1.82 -12.04
CA VAL A 107 -4.30 1.63 -11.01
C VAL A 107 -5.46 0.82 -11.56
N PRO A 108 -6.04 -0.09 -10.76
CA PRO A 108 -7.22 -0.83 -11.17
C PRO A 108 -8.43 0.09 -11.30
N SER A 109 -9.46 -0.38 -11.98
CA SER A 109 -10.75 0.31 -11.96
C SER A 109 -11.24 0.41 -10.53
N CYS A 110 -11.49 1.64 -10.08
CA CYS A 110 -11.93 1.93 -8.72
C CYS A 110 -13.42 2.32 -8.75
N PRO A 111 -14.33 1.41 -8.40
CA PRO A 111 -15.76 1.73 -8.35
C PRO A 111 -16.04 2.72 -7.21
N PRO A 112 -17.18 3.45 -7.25
CA PRO A 112 -17.56 4.38 -6.20
C PRO A 112 -17.53 3.73 -4.81
N GLY A 113 -16.93 4.42 -3.84
CA GLY A 113 -16.79 3.96 -2.46
C GLY A 113 -15.68 2.94 -2.21
N ALA A 114 -14.83 2.64 -3.20
CA ALA A 114 -13.60 1.88 -2.99
C ALA A 114 -12.41 2.82 -2.76
N ASN A 115 -11.47 2.38 -1.94
CA ASN A 115 -10.20 3.05 -1.66
C ASN A 115 -9.05 2.30 -2.35
N LEU A 116 -8.01 3.03 -2.77
CA LEU A 116 -6.79 2.43 -3.28
C LEU A 116 -5.82 2.18 -2.13
N ILE A 117 -5.30 0.96 -2.08
CA ILE A 117 -4.24 0.53 -1.16
C ILE A 117 -3.09 0.02 -2.01
N ALA A 118 -1.85 0.36 -1.65
CA ALA A 118 -0.68 -0.12 -2.36
C ALA A 118 0.25 -0.88 -1.42
N GLN A 119 0.94 -1.86 -1.99
CA GLN A 119 2.06 -2.55 -1.37
C GLN A 119 3.25 -2.49 -2.32
N ALA A 120 4.45 -2.32 -1.79
CA ALA A 120 5.66 -2.31 -2.61
C ALA A 120 6.72 -3.23 -2.00
N ASP A 121 7.40 -3.93 -2.89
CA ASP A 121 8.64 -4.64 -2.61
C ASP A 121 9.75 -3.94 -3.37
N VAL A 122 10.85 -3.62 -2.68
CA VAL A 122 11.99 -2.88 -3.23
C VAL A 122 13.26 -3.65 -2.93
N ARG A 123 14.00 -3.99 -3.97
CA ARG A 123 15.29 -4.65 -3.87
C ARG A 123 16.39 -3.74 -4.42
N PHE A 124 17.38 -3.48 -3.59
CA PHE A 124 18.58 -2.76 -3.99
C PHE A 124 19.50 -3.68 -4.82
N ILE A 125 19.87 -3.24 -6.01
CA ILE A 125 20.77 -3.98 -6.90
C ILE A 125 22.19 -3.42 -6.82
N GLY A 126 22.32 -2.09 -6.69
CA GLY A 126 23.59 -1.39 -6.61
C GLY A 126 23.42 0.11 -6.79
N GLY A 127 24.48 0.85 -6.57
CA GLY A 127 24.48 2.31 -6.73
C GLY A 127 25.90 2.86 -6.75
N ASP A 128 26.00 4.15 -7.11
CA ASP A 128 27.23 4.88 -7.14
C ASP A 128 27.61 5.38 -5.74
N THR A 129 28.89 5.69 -5.54
CA THR A 129 29.35 6.40 -4.34
C THR A 129 29.09 7.89 -4.49
N ALA A 130 28.69 8.56 -3.41
CA ALA A 130 28.47 9.99 -3.37
C ALA A 130 29.63 10.71 -2.67
N PRO A 131 30.35 11.64 -3.33
CA PRO A 131 31.58 12.22 -2.76
C PRO A 131 31.33 13.21 -1.62
N CYS A 132 30.26 14.02 -1.71
CA CYS A 132 30.09 15.16 -0.80
C CYS A 132 28.71 15.22 -0.13
N ARG A 133 27.67 14.73 -0.79
CA ARG A 133 26.30 14.77 -0.30
C ARG A 133 25.66 13.38 -0.44
N PRO A 134 24.79 12.97 0.47
CA PRO A 134 24.15 11.66 0.41
C PRO A 134 23.02 11.62 -0.63
N VAL A 135 23.40 11.88 -1.89
CA VAL A 135 22.54 11.80 -3.08
C VAL A 135 23.14 10.74 -3.99
N PHE A 136 22.38 9.71 -4.28
CA PHE A 136 22.88 8.52 -4.97
C PHE A 136 22.08 8.22 -6.23
N ASN A 137 22.78 7.81 -7.29
CA ASN A 137 22.15 7.11 -8.40
C ASN A 137 22.16 5.62 -8.05
N VAL A 138 20.97 5.05 -7.89
CA VAL A 138 20.80 3.66 -7.48
C VAL A 138 20.04 2.88 -8.53
N ARG A 139 20.32 1.58 -8.60
CA ARG A 139 19.56 0.61 -9.39
C ARG A 139 18.72 -0.24 -8.47
N LEU A 140 17.43 -0.27 -8.76
CA LEU A 140 16.42 -0.94 -7.95
C LEU A 140 15.62 -1.93 -8.80
N GLU A 141 15.19 -3.01 -8.19
CA GLU A 141 14.07 -3.80 -8.65
C GLU A 141 12.87 -3.48 -7.77
N VAL A 142 11.76 -3.05 -8.38
CA VAL A 142 10.58 -2.59 -7.64
C VAL A 142 9.35 -3.32 -8.16
N CYS A 143 8.58 -3.89 -7.27
CA CYS A 143 7.27 -4.46 -7.56
C CYS A 143 6.22 -3.69 -6.76
N VAL A 144 5.18 -3.20 -7.43
CA VAL A 144 4.07 -2.48 -6.77
C VAL A 144 2.76 -3.14 -7.11
N ASP A 145 2.05 -3.55 -6.08
CA ASP A 145 0.69 -4.04 -6.15
C ASP A 145 -0.27 -2.94 -5.70
N VAL A 146 -1.27 -2.64 -6.51
CA VAL A 146 -2.32 -1.67 -6.17
C VAL A 146 -3.67 -2.38 -6.16
N TYR A 147 -4.39 -2.24 -5.06
CA TYR A 147 -5.69 -2.85 -4.82
C TYR A 147 -6.77 -1.78 -4.67
N ALA A 148 -7.89 -1.95 -5.36
CA ALA A 148 -9.11 -1.24 -5.04
C ALA A 148 -9.91 -2.05 -4.01
N VAL A 149 -10.11 -1.49 -2.82
CA VAL A 149 -10.76 -2.17 -1.69
C VAL A 149 -12.02 -1.42 -1.29
N ARG A 150 -13.13 -2.12 -1.19
CA ARG A 150 -14.41 -1.60 -0.72
C ARG A 150 -14.81 -2.31 0.57
N MET A 151 -15.32 -1.53 1.54
CA MET A 151 -15.91 -2.10 2.74
C MET A 151 -17.33 -2.54 2.43
N GLU A 152 -17.60 -3.84 2.54
CA GLU A 152 -18.93 -4.42 2.31
C GLU A 152 -19.51 -4.95 3.63
N PRO A 153 -20.84 -4.74 3.87
CA PRO A 153 -21.48 -5.36 5.01
C PRO A 153 -21.36 -6.87 4.87
N CYS A 154 -21.01 -7.54 5.96
CA CYS A 154 -21.04 -8.99 5.99
C CYS A 154 -22.47 -9.45 5.70
N GLY A 155 -22.73 -9.86 4.45
CA GLY A 155 -24.02 -10.33 4.02
C GLY A 155 -24.48 -11.48 4.93
N ARG A 156 -25.74 -11.47 5.33
CA ARG A 156 -26.40 -12.68 5.83
C ARG A 156 -26.09 -13.76 4.80
N GLY A 157 -25.40 -14.81 5.24
CA GLY A 157 -25.02 -15.91 4.38
C GLY A 157 -26.15 -16.26 3.39
N GLU A 158 -25.80 -16.35 2.13
CA GLU A 158 -26.61 -17.04 1.16
C GLU A 158 -27.13 -18.28 1.85
N ARG A 159 -28.45 -18.34 2.03
CA ARG A 159 -29.10 -19.62 2.36
C ARG A 159 -28.62 -20.57 1.27
N ARG A 160 -27.60 -21.37 1.58
CA ARG A 160 -27.37 -22.59 0.81
C ARG A 160 -28.69 -23.30 0.84
N GLU A 161 -29.41 -23.28 -0.27
CA GLU A 161 -30.49 -24.20 -0.52
C GLU A 161 -29.92 -25.57 -0.20
N ARG A 162 -30.43 -26.17 0.85
CA ARG A 162 -30.14 -27.58 1.12
C ARG A 162 -30.59 -28.33 -0.13
N PRO A 163 -29.73 -29.11 -0.77
CA PRO A 163 -30.21 -30.03 -1.77
C PRO A 163 -31.22 -30.94 -1.05
N GLU A 164 -32.47 -30.90 -1.50
CA GLU A 164 -33.49 -31.87 -1.08
C GLU A 164 -32.96 -33.23 -1.52
N TRP A 165 -32.48 -33.99 -0.56
CA TRP A 165 -32.25 -35.40 -0.74
C TRP A 165 -33.66 -36.04 -0.83
N ASN A 166 -34.16 -36.19 -2.04
CA ASN A 166 -35.26 -37.09 -2.33
C ASN A 166 -34.80 -38.49 -1.93
N SER A 167 -35.22 -38.92 -0.75
CA SER A 167 -35.17 -40.34 -0.37
C SER A 167 -36.13 -41.10 -1.26
N CYS A 168 -35.61 -41.72 -2.33
CA CYS A 168 -36.23 -42.88 -2.91
C CYS A 168 -35.93 -44.06 -1.98
N PHE A 169 -36.97 -44.50 -1.26
CA PHE A 169 -37.47 -45.88 -0.99
C PHE A 169 -38.57 -45.78 -0.02
#